data_6327363f0cd7617d9e69b39668774e03
#
_entry.id   6327363f0cd7617d9e69b39668774e03
#
_cell.length_a   1.000
_cell.length_b   1.000
_cell.length_c   1.000
_cell.angle_alpha   90.00
_cell.angle_beta   90.00
_cell.angle_gamma   90.00
#
_symmetry.space_group_name_H-M   'P 1'
#
loop_
_entity.id
_entity.type
_entity.pdbx_description
1 polymer ?
#
loop_
_entity_poly.entity_id
_entity_poly.type
_entity_poly.pdbx_seq_one_letter_code
_entity_poly.pdbx_strand_id
1 'polypeptide(L)'
;MNEQEAKEKLESSSRKVTDKDIQRVLEKEQVIEDKVQKSGTLRKYFNVVKSMYGLVKAYWKGEYREIPWFTVAAIVTALLYVFNPLDVLPDVIPFLGLTDDALILAVCLKLVQQDLDDYEAWRAGNASTGTEQPDVKNE
;
A
#
# COMPACT_ATOMS: atom_id res chain seq x y z
N MET A 1 2.88 11.33 17.05
CA MET A 1 3.72 11.19 15.84
C MET A 1 3.30 12.25 14.83
N ASN A 2 4.25 12.99 14.30
CA ASN A 2 3.94 13.96 13.26
C ASN A 2 4.28 13.38 11.88
N GLU A 3 3.99 14.16 10.84
CA GLU A 3 4.18 13.67 9.47
C GLU A 3 5.62 13.29 9.17
N GLN A 4 6.58 14.09 9.66
CA GLN A 4 7.99 13.81 9.42
C GLN A 4 8.41 12.52 10.11
N GLU A 5 7.97 12.32 11.35
CA GLU A 5 8.28 11.08 12.07
C GLU A 5 7.65 9.88 11.39
N ALA A 6 6.42 10.02 10.92
CA ALA A 6 5.75 8.93 10.21
C ALA A 6 6.53 8.56 8.95
N LYS A 7 6.98 9.57 8.20
CA LYS A 7 7.76 9.34 6.99
C LYS A 7 9.05 8.60 7.29
N GLU A 8 9.76 9.03 8.33
CA GLU A 8 11.03 8.40 8.70
C GLU A 8 10.83 6.96 9.15
N LYS A 9 9.78 6.71 9.93
CA LYS A 9 9.49 5.34 10.37
C LYS A 9 9.11 4.46 9.19
N LEU A 10 8.30 4.99 8.28
CA LEU A 10 7.89 4.24 7.10
C LEU A 10 9.10 3.90 6.23
N GLU A 11 9.98 4.87 6.00
CA GLU A 11 11.17 4.64 5.19
C GLU A 11 12.12 3.65 5.85
N SER A 12 12.31 3.78 7.16
CA SER A 12 13.17 2.88 7.91
C SER A 12 12.66 1.45 7.89
N SER A 13 11.37 1.27 8.12
CA SER A 13 10.76 -0.07 8.13
C SER A 13 10.74 -0.67 6.73
N SER A 14 10.53 0.17 5.70
CA SER A 14 10.50 -0.32 4.32
C SER A 14 11.78 -0.99 3.91
N ARG A 15 12.91 -0.52 4.43
CA ARG A 15 14.21 -1.12 4.09
C ARG A 15 14.36 -2.55 4.61
N LYS A 16 13.49 -2.96 5.55
CA LYS A 16 13.56 -4.28 6.16
C LYS A 16 12.52 -5.26 5.59
N VAL A 17 11.72 -4.82 4.63
CA VAL A 17 10.67 -5.66 4.06
C VAL A 17 11.27 -6.80 3.25
N THR A 18 10.70 -7.99 3.43
CA THR A 18 11.13 -9.20 2.72
C THR A 18 9.94 -9.81 1.97
N ASP A 19 10.22 -10.86 1.18
CA ASP A 19 9.17 -11.59 0.49
C ASP A 19 8.15 -12.18 1.47
N LYS A 20 8.60 -12.56 2.66
CA LYS A 20 7.66 -13.07 3.67
C LYS A 20 6.66 -12.02 4.09
N ASP A 21 7.11 -10.78 4.16
CA ASP A 21 6.20 -9.67 4.52
C ASP A 21 5.17 -9.46 3.42
N ILE A 22 5.57 -9.58 2.17
CA ILE A 22 4.64 -9.47 1.05
C ILE A 22 3.59 -10.57 1.15
N GLN A 23 4.03 -11.80 1.36
CA GLN A 23 3.10 -12.93 1.50
C GLN A 23 2.14 -12.70 2.66
N ARG A 24 2.66 -12.23 3.77
CA ARG A 24 1.85 -11.98 4.95
C ARG A 24 0.78 -10.93 4.69
N VAL A 25 1.14 -9.83 4.04
CA VAL A 25 0.16 -8.78 3.77
C VAL A 25 -0.89 -9.27 2.80
N LEU A 26 -0.51 -10.08 1.82
CA LEU A 26 -1.48 -10.63 0.88
C LEU A 26 -2.46 -11.59 1.56
N GLU A 27 -1.96 -12.38 2.52
CA GLU A 27 -2.81 -13.29 3.28
C GLU A 27 -3.80 -12.55 4.17
N LYS A 28 -3.47 -11.34 4.58
CA LYS A 28 -4.29 -10.55 5.49
C LYS A 28 -5.19 -9.55 4.79
N GLU A 29 -5.32 -9.67 3.49
CA GLU A 29 -6.05 -8.67 2.70
C GLU A 29 -7.46 -8.44 3.24
N GLN A 30 -8.22 -9.51 3.46
CA GLN A 30 -9.60 -9.36 3.90
C GLN A 30 -9.68 -8.72 5.29
N VAL A 31 -8.80 -9.14 6.17
CA VAL A 31 -8.78 -8.60 7.54
C VAL A 31 -8.47 -7.11 7.53
N ILE A 32 -7.48 -6.72 6.73
CA ILE A 32 -7.06 -5.33 6.66
C ILE A 32 -8.14 -4.48 6.00
N GLU A 33 -8.72 -4.95 4.90
CA GLU A 33 -9.78 -4.23 4.22
C GLU A 33 -11.00 -4.06 5.12
N ASP A 34 -11.37 -5.09 5.88
CA ASP A 34 -12.47 -4.99 6.82
C ASP A 34 -12.18 -3.97 7.91
N LYS A 35 -10.95 -3.97 8.42
CA LYS A 35 -10.56 -3.01 9.44
C LYS A 35 -10.66 -1.59 8.92
N VAL A 36 -10.18 -1.36 7.71
CA VAL A 36 -10.24 -0.04 7.09
C VAL A 36 -11.68 0.40 6.88
N GLN A 37 -12.51 -0.49 6.37
CA GLN A 37 -13.91 -0.16 6.07
C GLN A 37 -14.70 0.17 7.33
N LYS A 38 -14.41 -0.50 8.43
CA LYS A 38 -15.14 -0.32 9.68
C LYS A 38 -14.60 0.82 10.54
N SER A 39 -13.45 1.37 10.20
CA SER A 39 -12.82 2.42 10.97
C SER A 39 -13.37 3.79 10.56
N GLY A 40 -13.73 4.60 11.56
CA GLY A 40 -14.19 5.95 11.27
C GLY A 40 -13.11 6.84 10.67
N THR A 41 -11.85 6.58 11.00
CA THR A 41 -10.74 7.41 10.51
C THR A 41 -10.10 6.87 9.24
N LEU A 42 -10.22 5.57 8.97
CA LEU A 42 -9.55 4.95 7.83
C LEU A 42 -10.47 4.72 6.63
N ARG A 43 -11.79 4.79 6.83
CA ARG A 43 -12.74 4.44 5.78
C ARG A 43 -12.51 5.21 4.48
N LYS A 44 -12.11 6.46 4.58
CA LYS A 44 -11.88 7.28 3.39
C LYS A 44 -10.73 6.75 2.53
N TYR A 45 -9.88 5.91 3.09
CA TYR A 45 -8.77 5.30 2.36
C TYR A 45 -9.09 3.93 1.79
N PHE A 46 -10.34 3.47 1.91
CA PHE A 46 -10.69 2.11 1.50
C PHE A 46 -10.31 1.83 0.05
N ASN A 47 -10.68 2.73 -0.87
CA ASN A 47 -10.35 2.54 -2.28
C ASN A 47 -8.85 2.61 -2.53
N VAL A 48 -8.15 3.47 -1.82
CA VAL A 48 -6.69 3.55 -1.91
C VAL A 48 -6.06 2.23 -1.46
N VAL A 49 -6.55 1.67 -0.36
CA VAL A 49 -6.05 0.39 0.15
C VAL A 49 -6.29 -0.73 -0.87
N LYS A 50 -7.45 -0.72 -1.53
CA LYS A 50 -7.72 -1.72 -2.58
C LYS A 50 -6.75 -1.56 -3.75
N SER A 51 -6.44 -0.33 -4.14
CA SER A 51 -5.46 -0.06 -5.18
C SER A 51 -4.07 -0.55 -4.78
N MET A 52 -3.70 -0.28 -3.54
CA MET A 52 -2.42 -0.73 -3.01
C MET A 52 -2.30 -2.25 -3.06
N TYR A 53 -3.37 -2.94 -2.68
CA TYR A 53 -3.39 -4.41 -2.76
C TYR A 53 -3.27 -4.90 -4.20
N GLY A 54 -3.97 -4.24 -5.11
CA GLY A 54 -3.87 -4.60 -6.52
C GLY A 54 -2.45 -4.50 -7.03
N LEU A 55 -1.77 -3.41 -6.67
CA LEU A 55 -0.39 -3.19 -7.09
C LEU A 55 0.54 -4.26 -6.52
N VAL A 56 0.41 -4.56 -5.23
CA VAL A 56 1.27 -5.57 -4.59
C VAL A 56 1.02 -6.94 -5.21
N LYS A 57 -0.25 -7.28 -5.47
CA LYS A 57 -0.57 -8.57 -6.11
C LYS A 57 0.03 -8.67 -7.50
N ALA A 58 -0.11 -7.61 -8.30
CA ALA A 58 0.42 -7.62 -9.66
C ALA A 58 1.94 -7.74 -9.64
N TYR A 59 2.58 -7.03 -8.73
CA TYR A 59 4.02 -7.13 -8.56
C TYR A 59 4.42 -8.56 -8.17
N TRP A 60 3.74 -9.14 -7.18
CA TRP A 60 4.06 -10.47 -6.68
C TRP A 60 3.90 -11.53 -7.77
N LYS A 61 2.88 -11.39 -8.61
CA LYS A 61 2.64 -12.34 -9.70
C LYS A 61 3.56 -12.12 -10.89
N GLY A 62 4.36 -11.06 -10.89
CA GLY A 62 5.24 -10.75 -11.99
C GLY A 62 4.55 -10.06 -13.16
N GLU A 63 3.31 -9.62 -12.98
CA GLU A 63 2.55 -8.95 -14.03
C GLU A 63 2.90 -7.49 -14.18
N TYR A 64 3.38 -6.88 -13.11
CA TYR A 64 3.69 -5.46 -13.08
C TYR A 64 4.95 -5.23 -12.26
N ARG A 65 6.09 -5.12 -12.94
CA ARG A 65 7.39 -5.01 -12.28
C ARG A 65 8.08 -3.68 -12.51
N GLU A 66 7.49 -2.80 -13.29
CA GLU A 66 8.07 -1.48 -13.58
C GLU A 66 7.73 -0.51 -12.47
N ILE A 67 8.26 -0.76 -11.31
CA ILE A 67 7.95 -0.02 -10.10
C ILE A 67 9.12 -0.15 -9.14
N PRO A 68 9.54 0.96 -8.50
CA PRO A 68 10.65 0.86 -7.55
C PRO A 68 10.31 -0.06 -6.39
N TRP A 69 11.30 -0.83 -5.96
CA TRP A 69 11.11 -1.69 -4.79
C TRP A 69 10.64 -0.90 -3.57
N PHE A 70 11.17 0.33 -3.41
CA PHE A 70 10.74 1.16 -2.29
C PHE A 70 9.22 1.32 -2.25
N THR A 71 8.59 1.51 -3.41
CA THR A 71 7.15 1.71 -3.47
C THR A 71 6.41 0.48 -2.96
N VAL A 72 6.80 -0.71 -3.42
CA VAL A 72 6.19 -1.95 -2.95
C VAL A 72 6.42 -2.10 -1.46
N ALA A 73 7.66 -1.88 -1.01
CA ALA A 73 8.01 -2.05 0.40
C ALA A 73 7.28 -1.05 1.29
N ALA A 74 7.13 0.19 0.84
CA ALA A 74 6.41 1.19 1.63
C ALA A 74 4.94 0.82 1.77
N ILE A 75 4.33 0.35 0.69
CA ILE A 75 2.93 -0.07 0.73
C ILE A 75 2.75 -1.26 1.68
N VAL A 76 3.63 -2.27 1.56
CA VAL A 76 3.57 -3.44 2.44
C VAL A 76 3.71 -3.02 3.90
N THR A 77 4.67 -2.13 4.17
CA THR A 77 4.88 -1.62 5.54
C THR A 77 3.62 -0.95 6.07
N ALA A 78 3.04 -0.06 5.28
CA ALA A 78 1.85 0.68 5.72
C ALA A 78 0.67 -0.25 5.98
N LEU A 79 0.47 -1.24 5.11
CA LEU A 79 -0.64 -2.18 5.27
C LEU A 79 -0.43 -3.07 6.50
N LEU A 80 0.80 -3.54 6.73
CA LEU A 80 1.08 -4.32 7.92
C LEU A 80 0.94 -3.47 9.19
N TYR A 81 1.29 -2.20 9.11
CA TYR A 81 1.10 -1.30 10.24
C TYR A 81 -0.39 -1.16 10.58
N VAL A 82 -1.23 -1.05 9.58
CA VAL A 82 -2.68 -0.99 9.82
C VAL A 82 -3.15 -2.28 10.47
N PHE A 83 -2.59 -3.42 10.05
CA PHE A 83 -2.94 -4.71 10.63
C PHE A 83 -2.47 -4.82 12.08
N ASN A 84 -1.20 -4.51 12.33
CA ASN A 84 -0.62 -4.60 13.68
C ASN A 84 0.57 -3.68 13.81
N PRO A 85 0.38 -2.46 14.37
CA PRO A 85 1.47 -1.49 14.47
C PRO A 85 2.68 -2.00 15.24
N LEU A 86 2.46 -2.84 16.24
CA LEU A 86 3.55 -3.32 17.07
C LEU A 86 4.48 -4.27 16.33
N ASP A 87 3.96 -4.97 15.31
CA ASP A 87 4.78 -5.88 14.52
C ASP A 87 5.70 -5.15 13.55
N VAL A 88 5.24 -4.00 13.05
CA VAL A 88 5.94 -3.29 11.98
C VAL A 88 6.82 -2.18 12.53
N LEU A 89 6.34 -1.47 13.53
CA LEU A 89 7.05 -0.34 14.14
C LEU A 89 7.21 -0.59 15.64
N PRO A 90 8.05 -1.56 16.02
CA PRO A 90 8.15 -1.93 17.44
C PRO A 90 8.72 -0.81 18.31
N ASP A 91 9.45 0.13 17.69
CA ASP A 91 10.02 1.25 18.43
C ASP A 91 9.02 2.36 18.71
N VAL A 92 7.85 2.29 18.09
CA VAL A 92 6.82 3.29 18.33
C VAL A 92 6.19 3.04 19.69
N ILE A 93 6.07 4.08 20.47
CA ILE A 93 5.43 3.96 21.78
C ILE A 93 3.98 3.51 21.56
N PRO A 94 3.54 2.43 22.22
CA PRO A 94 2.25 1.82 21.87
C PRO A 94 1.06 2.77 21.87
N PHE A 95 0.99 3.69 22.82
CA PHE A 95 -0.16 4.59 22.87
C PHE A 95 -0.16 5.58 21.70
N LEU A 96 1.00 5.86 21.12
CA LEU A 96 1.07 6.71 19.93
C LEU A 96 0.70 5.91 18.69
N GLY A 97 1.16 4.67 18.61
CA GLY A 97 0.87 3.83 17.47
C GLY A 97 -0.61 3.56 17.26
N LEU A 98 -1.36 3.52 18.35
CA LEU A 98 -2.79 3.19 18.26
C LEU A 98 -3.60 4.24 17.52
N THR A 99 -3.12 5.48 17.43
CA THR A 99 -3.89 6.57 16.85
C THR A 99 -3.37 7.03 15.51
N ASP A 100 -2.31 6.41 15.00
CA ASP A 100 -1.60 6.96 13.83
C ASP A 100 -1.75 6.16 12.54
N ASP A 101 -2.70 5.21 12.50
CA ASP A 101 -2.95 4.43 11.29
C ASP A 101 -3.23 5.33 10.09
N ALA A 102 -4.10 6.33 10.29
CA ALA A 102 -4.46 7.23 9.20
C ALA A 102 -3.28 8.06 8.75
N LEU A 103 -2.44 8.48 9.70
CA LEU A 103 -1.26 9.26 9.36
C LEU A 103 -0.28 8.44 8.53
N ILE A 104 -0.05 7.19 8.92
CA ILE A 104 0.85 6.31 8.18
C ILE A 104 0.31 6.09 6.76
N LEU A 105 -0.99 5.83 6.62
CA LEU A 105 -1.57 5.66 5.28
C LEU A 105 -1.47 6.94 4.45
N ALA A 106 -1.72 8.09 5.07
CA ALA A 106 -1.65 9.36 4.36
C ALA A 106 -0.24 9.65 3.88
N VAL A 107 0.76 9.41 4.74
CA VAL A 107 2.16 9.65 4.38
C VAL A 107 2.59 8.66 3.30
N CYS A 108 2.22 7.39 3.45
CA CYS A 108 2.54 6.40 2.42
C CYS A 108 1.94 6.82 1.08
N LEU A 109 0.68 7.22 1.08
CA LEU A 109 0.02 7.66 -0.15
C LEU A 109 0.77 8.81 -0.80
N LYS A 110 1.19 9.80 -0.01
CA LYS A 110 1.97 10.92 -0.56
C LYS A 110 3.25 10.45 -1.22
N LEU A 111 3.93 9.48 -0.62
CA LEU A 111 5.20 8.99 -1.14
C LEU A 111 5.03 8.15 -2.41
N VAL A 112 3.91 7.44 -2.54
CA VAL A 112 3.75 6.49 -3.63
C VAL A 112 2.65 6.88 -4.62
N GLN A 113 2.07 8.07 -4.49
CA GLN A 113 0.92 8.49 -5.29
C GLN A 113 1.17 8.34 -6.80
N GLN A 114 2.32 8.82 -7.28
CA GLN A 114 2.62 8.76 -8.70
C GLN A 114 2.67 7.30 -9.19
N ASP A 115 3.34 6.45 -8.42
CA ASP A 115 3.46 5.04 -8.81
C ASP A 115 2.11 4.34 -8.75
N LEU A 116 1.27 4.72 -7.80
CA LEU A 116 -0.06 4.15 -7.70
C LEU A 116 -0.93 4.60 -8.89
N ASP A 117 -0.82 5.86 -9.28
CA ASP A 117 -1.51 6.37 -10.46
C ASP A 117 -1.06 5.64 -11.73
N ASP A 118 0.24 5.40 -11.85
CA ASP A 118 0.80 4.67 -12.98
C ASP A 118 0.26 3.23 -13.02
N TYR A 119 0.18 2.61 -11.85
CA TYR A 119 -0.38 1.26 -11.76
C TYR A 119 -1.86 1.25 -12.19
N GLU A 120 -2.64 2.22 -11.75
CA GLU A 120 -4.05 2.27 -12.11
C GLU A 120 -4.23 2.48 -13.61
N ALA A 121 -3.37 3.29 -14.22
CA ALA A 121 -3.42 3.48 -15.67
C ALA A 121 -3.06 2.19 -16.40
N TRP A 122 -2.05 1.48 -15.91
CA TRP A 122 -1.66 0.19 -16.48
C TRP A 122 -2.80 -0.82 -16.36
N ARG A 123 -3.42 -0.88 -15.19
CA ARG A 123 -4.53 -1.82 -14.95
C ARG A 123 -5.71 -1.54 -15.87
N ALA A 124 -6.05 -0.26 -16.04
CA ALA A 124 -7.15 0.13 -16.92
C ALA A 124 -6.84 -0.24 -18.37
N GLY A 125 -5.59 -0.02 -18.81
CA GLY A 125 -5.18 -0.38 -20.14
C GLY A 125 -5.24 -1.88 -20.39
N ASN A 126 -4.82 -2.67 -19.41
CA ASN A 126 -4.88 -4.11 -19.53
C ASN A 126 -6.32 -4.62 -19.59
N ALA A 127 -7.20 -4.03 -18.79
CA ALA A 127 -8.61 -4.40 -18.83
C ALA A 127 -9.22 -4.06 -20.18
N SER A 128 -8.83 -2.90 -20.74
CA SER A 128 -9.34 -2.48 -22.05
C SER A 128 -8.85 -3.38 -23.16
N THR A 129 -7.58 -3.79 -23.12
CA THR A 129 -7.04 -4.65 -24.16
C THR A 129 -7.69 -6.02 -24.16
N GLY A 130 -8.20 -6.41 -23.03
CA GLY A 130 -8.93 -7.67 -22.98
C GLY A 130 -10.23 -7.63 -23.75
N THR A 131 -10.71 -6.42 -24.09
CA THR A 131 -11.95 -6.28 -24.82
C THR A 131 -11.74 -5.83 -26.25
N GLU A 132 -10.60 -5.36 -26.67
CA GLU A 132 -10.34 -4.94 -27.99
C GLU A 132 -9.36 -3.84 -28.21
N GLN A 133 -9.42 -3.06 -28.32
CA GLN A 133 -8.73 -2.08 -28.56
C GLN A 133 -8.00 -1.52 -28.81
N PRO A 134 -7.74 -1.00 -29.07
CA PRO A 134 -6.83 -0.25 -29.24
C PRO A 134 -6.32 0.61 -29.27
N ASP A 135 -6.45 1.00 -29.40
CA ASP A 135 -6.02 1.86 -29.34
C ASP A 135 -5.58 2.52 -29.03
N VAL A 136 -5.64 2.59 -29.07
CA VAL A 136 -5.26 3.20 -28.71
C VAL A 136 -4.61 3.75 -28.53
N LYS A 137 -4.59 3.81 -28.69
CA LYS A 137 -4.03 4.29 -28.38
C LYS A 137 -3.31 4.84 -28.32
N ASN A 138 -3.36 4.87 -28.53
CA ASN A 138 -2.78 5.34 -28.31
C ASN A 138 -2.33 5.82 -28.14
N GLU A 139 -2.51 5.82 -28.36
CA GLU A 139 -2.26 6.19 -28.11
C GLU A 139 -2.00 6.39 -27.92
#